data_574de439a473e666616b19bd6466a0a4
#
_entry.id   574de439a473e666616b19bd6466a0a4
#
_cell.length_a   1.000
_cell.length_b   1.000
_cell.length_c   1.000
_cell.angle_alpha   90.00
_cell.angle_beta   90.00
_cell.angle_gamma   90.00
#
_symmetry.space_group_name_H-M   'P 1'
#
loop_
_entity.id
_entity.type
_entity.pdbx_description
1 polymer ?
#
loop_
_entity_poly.entity_id
_entity_poly.type
_entity_poly.pdbx_seq_one_letter_code
_entity_poly.pdbx_strand_id
1 'polypeptide(L)'
;MKKISSITLLSFTILASACTEESKTISTETSNIQTKSQPKIQYDSPIIIGKTDILLYPLRLNDGDYDSYKREGNSNHWNLIFHNVISGKSELLTKEKVIINSFNIGHSEHNPNNQNTLSDQFIYYNITDSDYDGNKKLTDRDPSKLYLSNLEGKSFIRISPNNYDVSSWKIDDKHDLILMDLIKDTNGDKEFDDKDEVEYFTYNLKTGALKTVFGKNFKDEIKNLAKKVL
;
A
#
# COMPACT_ATOMS: atom_id res chain seq x y z
N MET A 1 50.89 -36.52 -44.43
CA MET A 1 50.49 -37.93 -44.76
C MET A 1 48.95 -37.87 -44.82
N LYS A 2 48.36 -37.80 -46.03
CA LYS A 2 47.77 -38.87 -46.85
C LYS A 2 46.85 -39.77 -45.99
N LYS A 3 45.52 -39.87 -46.22
CA LYS A 3 44.77 -40.41 -47.36
C LYS A 3 43.28 -40.10 -47.16
N ILE A 4 42.50 -39.57 -48.12
CA ILE A 4 41.81 -40.20 -49.26
C ILE A 4 40.62 -41.07 -48.77
N SER A 5 39.37 -40.55 -49.04
CA SER A 5 38.39 -40.99 -50.03
C SER A 5 37.52 -42.19 -49.67
N SER A 6 36.22 -42.01 -49.68
CA SER A 6 35.36 -42.79 -50.58
C SER A 6 33.96 -42.22 -50.67
N ILE A 7 33.58 -41.91 -51.86
CA ILE A 7 32.26 -41.64 -52.37
C ILE A 7 31.56 -42.97 -52.59
N THR A 8 30.33 -43.14 -52.14
CA THR A 8 29.45 -44.18 -52.69
C THR A 8 28.09 -43.56 -53.02
N LEU A 9 27.93 -43.48 -54.30
CA LEU A 9 26.72 -43.13 -55.03
C LEU A 9 25.87 -44.41 -55.17
N LEU A 10 24.60 -44.42 -54.78
CA LEU A 10 23.66 -45.45 -55.23
C LEU A 10 22.30 -44.81 -55.50
N SER A 11 21.89 -45.09 -56.71
CA SER A 11 20.73 -44.62 -57.47
C SER A 11 19.38 -45.17 -57.03
N PHE A 12 18.40 -44.32 -57.09
CA PHE A 12 17.18 -44.39 -57.87
C PHE A 12 16.29 -45.60 -57.74
N THR A 13 15.11 -45.42 -57.16
CA THR A 13 13.84 -45.97 -57.74
C THR A 13 12.66 -45.11 -57.37
N ILE A 14 12.04 -44.54 -58.38
CA ILE A 14 10.72 -43.87 -58.37
C ILE A 14 9.65 -44.95 -58.34
N LEU A 15 8.75 -44.87 -57.39
CA LEU A 15 7.44 -45.50 -57.44
C LEU A 15 6.38 -44.46 -57.18
N ALA A 16 5.73 -44.04 -58.24
CA ALA A 16 4.50 -43.28 -58.19
C ALA A 16 3.34 -44.17 -57.77
N SER A 17 2.63 -43.79 -56.72
CA SER A 17 1.28 -44.27 -56.44
C SER A 17 0.43 -43.07 -56.08
N ALA A 18 -0.44 -42.74 -56.98
CA ALA A 18 -1.54 -41.81 -56.73
C ALA A 18 -2.55 -42.49 -55.79
N CYS A 19 -3.10 -41.76 -54.83
CA CYS A 19 -4.53 -41.67 -54.62
C CYS A 19 -4.84 -40.95 -53.29
N THR A 20 -5.84 -40.09 -53.43
CA THR A 20 -6.83 -39.57 -52.54
C THR A 20 -6.39 -38.46 -51.56
N GLU A 21 -6.85 -37.27 -51.93
CA GLU A 21 -7.02 -36.09 -51.07
C GLU A 21 -7.96 -36.39 -49.90
N GLU A 22 -7.44 -36.42 -48.72
CA GLU A 22 -8.16 -36.05 -47.51
C GLU A 22 -7.62 -34.72 -47.04
N SER A 23 -8.42 -33.69 -47.21
CA SER A 23 -8.17 -32.35 -46.67
C SER A 23 -8.20 -32.40 -45.14
N LYS A 24 -7.06 -32.61 -44.51
CA LYS A 24 -6.87 -32.29 -43.10
C LYS A 24 -6.79 -30.79 -42.96
N THR A 25 -7.88 -30.21 -42.46
CA THR A 25 -7.90 -28.85 -41.91
C THR A 25 -6.88 -28.78 -40.80
N ILE A 26 -5.75 -28.18 -41.07
CA ILE A 26 -4.79 -27.78 -40.03
C ILE A 26 -5.43 -26.62 -39.29
N SER A 27 -6.04 -26.89 -38.15
CA SER A 27 -6.40 -25.86 -37.18
C SER A 27 -5.10 -25.27 -36.67
N THR A 28 -4.71 -24.13 -37.20
CA THR A 28 -3.68 -23.29 -36.65
C THR A 28 -4.22 -22.80 -35.31
N GLU A 29 -3.82 -23.45 -34.22
CA GLU A 29 -3.97 -22.88 -32.88
C GLU A 29 -3.11 -21.62 -32.86
N THR A 30 -3.76 -20.49 -33.13
CA THR A 30 -3.19 -19.17 -32.84
C THR A 30 -3.14 -19.10 -31.32
N SER A 31 -1.97 -19.42 -30.74
CA SER A 31 -1.69 -19.10 -29.35
C SER A 31 -1.84 -17.59 -29.19
N ASN A 32 -2.97 -17.17 -28.68
CA ASN A 32 -3.17 -15.81 -28.19
C ASN A 32 -2.18 -15.57 -27.03
N ILE A 33 -0.97 -15.15 -27.35
CA ILE A 33 -0.08 -14.52 -26.40
C ILE A 33 -0.79 -13.21 -26.04
N GLN A 34 -1.60 -13.24 -24.99
CA GLN A 34 -2.05 -12.03 -24.34
C GLN A 34 -0.81 -11.31 -23.84
N THR A 35 -0.29 -10.40 -24.62
CA THR A 35 0.65 -9.39 -24.17
C THR A 35 -0.08 -8.62 -23.07
N LYS A 36 0.23 -8.92 -21.81
CA LYS A 36 -0.23 -8.11 -20.67
C LYS A 36 0.15 -6.68 -21.00
N SER A 37 -0.83 -5.85 -21.31
CA SER A 37 -0.61 -4.43 -21.51
C SER A 37 0.06 -3.87 -20.24
N GLN A 38 1.10 -3.06 -20.41
CA GLN A 38 1.73 -2.41 -19.25
C GLN A 38 0.67 -1.56 -18.54
N PRO A 39 0.67 -1.55 -17.20
CA PRO A 39 -0.30 -0.78 -16.44
C PRO A 39 -0.17 0.72 -16.77
N LYS A 40 -1.30 1.37 -17.04
CA LYS A 40 -1.34 2.81 -17.25
C LYS A 40 -1.21 3.50 -15.90
N ILE A 41 -0.13 4.25 -15.71
CA ILE A 41 0.09 5.04 -14.50
C ILE A 41 -0.75 6.31 -14.56
N GLN A 42 -1.53 6.58 -13.52
CA GLN A 42 -2.32 7.79 -13.35
C GLN A 42 -1.74 8.63 -12.21
N TYR A 43 -1.63 9.93 -12.46
CA TYR A 43 -1.16 10.92 -11.50
C TYR A 43 -2.33 11.79 -11.09
N ASP A 44 -2.41 12.12 -9.80
CA ASP A 44 -3.26 13.22 -9.34
C ASP A 44 -2.55 14.57 -9.50
N SER A 45 -3.29 15.64 -9.31
CA SER A 45 -2.72 17.00 -9.34
C SER A 45 -1.61 17.14 -8.31
N PRO A 46 -0.51 17.84 -8.64
CA PRO A 46 0.57 18.06 -7.70
C PRO A 46 0.13 18.89 -6.51
N ILE A 47 0.64 18.55 -5.34
CA ILE A 47 0.42 19.24 -4.07
C ILE A 47 1.71 19.97 -3.70
N ILE A 48 1.60 21.26 -3.41
CA ILE A 48 2.74 22.06 -2.94
C ILE A 48 2.87 21.82 -1.43
N ILE A 49 4.03 21.30 -1.00
CA ILE A 49 4.34 21.20 0.42
C ILE A 49 4.92 22.54 0.88
N GLY A 50 4.09 23.34 1.56
CA GLY A 50 4.46 24.69 1.99
C GLY A 50 5.77 24.71 2.79
N LYS A 51 6.58 25.78 2.59
CA LYS A 51 7.90 25.97 3.22
C LYS A 51 8.96 24.94 2.84
N THR A 52 8.78 24.20 1.76
CA THR A 52 9.76 23.26 1.20
C THR A 52 9.89 23.47 -0.32
N ASP A 53 10.93 22.89 -0.91
CA ASP A 53 11.11 22.85 -2.36
C ASP A 53 10.49 21.57 -2.98
N ILE A 54 9.51 20.97 -2.30
CA ILE A 54 8.92 19.70 -2.70
C ILE A 54 7.53 19.89 -3.30
N LEU A 55 7.36 19.29 -4.50
CA LEU A 55 6.05 18.99 -5.08
C LEU A 55 5.75 17.52 -4.87
N LEU A 56 4.58 17.23 -4.33
CA LEU A 56 4.09 15.88 -4.10
C LEU A 56 3.13 15.49 -5.22
N TYR A 57 3.41 14.35 -5.90
CA TYR A 57 2.53 13.80 -6.92
C TYR A 57 1.97 12.46 -6.46
N PRO A 58 0.69 12.40 -6.08
CA PRO A 58 0.06 11.13 -5.73
C PRO A 58 -0.15 10.26 -6.98
N LEU A 59 0.14 8.96 -6.82
CA LEU A 59 -0.05 7.94 -7.86
C LEU A 59 -1.33 7.18 -7.58
N ARG A 60 -2.36 7.41 -8.41
CA ARG A 60 -3.68 6.82 -8.22
C ARG A 60 -3.69 5.33 -8.52
N LEU A 61 -4.36 4.58 -7.66
CA LEU A 61 -4.68 3.18 -7.91
C LEU A 61 -5.78 3.12 -8.99
N ASN A 62 -5.47 2.52 -10.14
CA ASN A 62 -6.46 2.33 -11.20
C ASN A 62 -7.02 0.91 -11.09
N ASP A 63 -8.13 0.75 -10.41
CA ASP A 63 -8.91 -0.48 -10.44
C ASP A 63 -9.65 -0.55 -11.79
N GLY A 64 -9.07 -1.30 -12.74
CA GLY A 64 -9.51 -1.38 -14.14
C GLY A 64 -10.94 -1.87 -14.39
N ASP A 65 -11.75 -2.11 -13.36
CA ASP A 65 -13.10 -2.70 -13.47
C ASP A 65 -14.18 -1.98 -12.62
N TYR A 66 -13.87 -0.83 -11.99
CA TYR A 66 -14.87 -0.10 -11.25
C TYR A 66 -15.30 1.18 -11.97
N ASP A 67 -16.61 1.26 -12.28
CA ASP A 67 -17.29 2.48 -12.71
C ASP A 67 -16.84 3.68 -11.89
N SER A 68 -15.93 4.47 -12.46
CA SER A 68 -15.28 5.63 -11.83
C SER A 68 -16.24 6.78 -11.51
N TYR A 69 -17.55 6.59 -11.76
CA TYR A 69 -18.58 7.61 -11.55
C TYR A 69 -19.24 7.58 -10.16
N LYS A 70 -18.86 6.66 -9.24
CA LYS A 70 -19.62 6.47 -7.98
C LYS A 70 -18.89 6.72 -6.67
N ARG A 71 -17.61 7.13 -6.68
CA ARG A 71 -16.91 7.50 -5.42
C ARG A 71 -16.18 8.84 -5.58
N GLU A 72 -16.90 9.93 -5.52
CA GLU A 72 -16.36 11.20 -5.04
C GLU A 72 -16.00 10.98 -3.55
N GLY A 73 -14.70 10.87 -3.22
CA GLY A 73 -14.28 10.96 -1.83
C GLY A 73 -13.09 10.13 -1.37
N ASN A 74 -12.75 8.99 -1.97
CA ASN A 74 -11.58 8.20 -1.55
C ASN A 74 -10.79 7.70 -2.75
N SER A 75 -9.88 8.52 -3.24
CA SER A 75 -8.89 8.05 -4.20
C SER A 75 -7.72 7.42 -3.44
N ASN A 76 -7.73 6.09 -3.32
CA ASN A 76 -6.58 5.36 -2.81
C ASN A 76 -5.39 5.54 -3.75
N HIS A 77 -4.21 5.69 -3.17
CA HIS A 77 -2.96 5.81 -3.90
C HIS A 77 -2.09 4.59 -3.65
N TRP A 78 -1.33 4.17 -4.66
CA TRP A 78 -0.36 3.09 -4.48
C TRP A 78 1.04 3.58 -4.16
N ASN A 79 1.30 4.90 -4.39
CA ASN A 79 2.56 5.55 -4.01
C ASN A 79 2.43 7.08 -4.10
N LEU A 80 3.47 7.77 -3.63
CA LEU A 80 3.63 9.22 -3.77
C LEU A 80 5.03 9.52 -4.32
N ILE A 81 5.13 10.50 -5.24
CA ILE A 81 6.41 11.00 -5.74
C ILE A 81 6.71 12.33 -5.06
N PHE A 82 7.88 12.44 -4.47
CA PHE A 82 8.45 13.67 -3.92
C PHE A 82 9.44 14.23 -4.94
N HIS A 83 9.09 15.35 -5.57
CA HIS A 83 9.92 16.02 -6.57
C HIS A 83 10.49 17.31 -6.00
N ASN A 84 11.81 17.39 -5.89
CA ASN A 84 12.48 18.61 -5.47
C ASN A 84 12.68 19.53 -6.68
N VAL A 85 12.06 20.70 -6.69
CA VAL A 85 12.05 21.62 -7.82
C VAL A 85 13.39 22.31 -8.07
N ILE A 86 14.26 22.38 -7.05
CA ILE A 86 15.58 22.99 -7.19
C ILE A 86 16.58 22.02 -7.78
N SER A 87 16.64 20.78 -7.26
CA SER A 87 17.59 19.76 -7.74
C SER A 87 17.08 18.96 -8.94
N GLY A 88 15.79 19.03 -9.25
CA GLY A 88 15.11 18.19 -10.26
C GLY A 88 15.01 16.72 -9.88
N LYS A 89 15.38 16.32 -8.66
CA LYS A 89 15.36 14.93 -8.21
C LYS A 89 13.96 14.51 -7.79
N SER A 90 13.56 13.31 -8.20
CA SER A 90 12.29 12.68 -7.81
C SER A 90 12.54 11.37 -7.08
N GLU A 91 11.81 11.13 -5.99
CA GLU A 91 11.89 9.91 -5.19
C GLU A 91 10.48 9.39 -4.90
N LEU A 92 10.31 8.07 -4.86
CA LEU A 92 9.07 7.44 -4.40
C LEU A 92 9.08 7.37 -2.87
N LEU A 93 7.89 7.46 -2.25
CA LEU A 93 7.72 7.28 -0.81
C LEU A 93 8.23 5.91 -0.36
N THR A 94 7.87 4.86 -1.09
CA THR A 94 8.25 3.47 -0.77
C THR A 94 8.42 2.64 -2.04
N LYS A 95 9.11 1.50 -1.90
CA LYS A 95 9.18 0.44 -2.92
C LYS A 95 8.32 -0.77 -2.57
N GLU A 96 7.73 -0.74 -1.38
CA GLU A 96 6.88 -1.81 -0.89
C GLU A 96 5.48 -1.73 -1.52
N LYS A 97 4.78 -2.87 -1.54
CA LYS A 97 3.39 -2.93 -1.97
C LYS A 97 2.50 -2.40 -0.85
N VAL A 98 1.86 -1.26 -1.07
CA VAL A 98 0.97 -0.61 -0.10
C VAL A 98 -0.25 -0.01 -0.80
N ILE A 99 -1.30 0.22 -0.02
CA ILE A 99 -2.40 1.11 -0.37
C ILE A 99 -2.38 2.27 0.62
N ILE A 100 -2.20 3.48 0.12
CA ILE A 100 -2.29 4.71 0.91
C ILE A 100 -3.75 5.15 0.87
N ASN A 101 -4.48 4.88 1.95
CA ASN A 101 -5.90 5.19 2.07
C ASN A 101 -6.13 6.70 2.21
N SER A 102 -5.24 7.35 2.96
CA SER A 102 -5.22 8.82 3.09
C SER A 102 -3.85 9.29 3.55
N PHE A 103 -3.57 10.58 3.37
CA PHE A 103 -2.42 11.24 3.96
C PHE A 103 -2.74 12.70 4.31
N ASN A 104 -2.09 13.23 5.34
CA ASN A 104 -2.22 14.61 5.81
C ASN A 104 -0.83 15.23 5.93
N ILE A 105 -0.66 16.43 5.38
CA ILE A 105 0.59 17.20 5.44
C ILE A 105 0.50 18.19 6.60
N GLY A 106 1.28 17.96 7.66
CA GLY A 106 1.21 18.78 8.87
C GLY A 106 -0.10 18.64 9.63
N HIS A 107 -0.29 19.48 10.63
CA HIS A 107 -1.52 19.55 11.44
C HIS A 107 -2.08 20.97 11.56
N SER A 108 -1.42 21.96 10.98
CA SER A 108 -1.63 23.38 11.26
C SER A 108 -2.94 23.97 10.73
N GLU A 109 -3.78 23.25 9.98
CA GLU A 109 -5.07 23.76 9.51
C GLU A 109 -6.03 24.17 10.67
N HIS A 110 -5.73 23.71 11.89
CA HIS A 110 -6.57 23.95 13.06
C HIS A 110 -5.88 24.76 14.18
N ASN A 111 -4.68 25.30 13.96
CA ASN A 111 -4.01 26.10 14.98
C ASN A 111 -4.33 27.60 14.78
N PRO A 112 -5.27 28.18 15.55
CA PRO A 112 -5.67 29.59 15.40
C PRO A 112 -4.52 30.57 15.68
N ASN A 113 -3.42 30.13 16.30
CA ASN A 113 -2.28 30.97 16.65
C ASN A 113 -1.16 30.93 15.60
N ASN A 114 -1.31 30.22 14.49
CA ASN A 114 -0.35 30.13 13.38
C ASN A 114 1.10 29.82 13.84
N GLN A 115 1.26 29.12 14.96
CA GLN A 115 2.56 28.68 15.48
C GLN A 115 2.93 27.35 14.82
N ASN A 116 4.16 27.28 14.28
CA ASN A 116 4.70 26.03 13.78
C ASN A 116 4.91 25.07 14.96
N THR A 117 4.13 24.00 14.97
CA THR A 117 4.29 22.91 15.94
C THR A 117 5.21 21.83 15.37
N LEU A 118 5.67 20.93 16.21
CA LEU A 118 6.48 19.80 15.76
C LEU A 118 5.68 18.92 14.79
N SER A 119 4.38 18.80 15.01
CA SER A 119 3.46 18.03 14.15
C SER A 119 3.40 18.55 12.71
N ASP A 120 3.69 19.83 12.47
CA ASP A 120 3.74 20.40 11.12
C ASP A 120 4.96 19.95 10.30
N GLN A 121 5.93 19.28 10.93
CA GLN A 121 7.15 18.81 10.28
C GLN A 121 7.01 17.43 9.66
N PHE A 122 5.81 16.81 9.75
CA PHE A 122 5.56 15.45 9.30
C PHE A 122 4.41 15.37 8.31
N ILE A 123 4.44 14.30 7.52
CA ILE A 123 3.30 13.81 6.76
C ILE A 123 2.84 12.52 7.43
N TYR A 124 1.54 12.42 7.67
CA TYR A 124 0.87 11.29 8.31
C TYR A 124 0.13 10.49 7.26
N TYR A 125 0.25 9.17 7.31
CA TYR A 125 -0.36 8.29 6.31
C TYR A 125 -1.18 7.21 6.98
N ASN A 126 -2.37 6.98 6.45
CA ASN A 126 -3.16 5.80 6.76
C ASN A 126 -2.94 4.77 5.65
N ILE A 127 -2.32 3.63 5.96
CA ILE A 127 -1.80 2.67 4.98
C ILE A 127 -2.26 1.25 5.29
N THR A 128 -2.72 0.54 4.25
CA THR A 128 -2.85 -0.91 4.26
C THR A 128 -1.59 -1.50 3.64
N ASP A 129 -0.81 -2.25 4.43
CA ASP A 129 0.52 -2.78 4.07
C ASP A 129 0.62 -4.31 4.09
N SER A 130 -0.42 -4.99 4.57
CA SER A 130 -0.41 -6.43 4.77
C SER A 130 -1.77 -7.06 4.49
N ASP A 131 -1.76 -8.18 3.78
CA ASP A 131 -2.91 -9.05 3.54
C ASP A 131 -3.15 -9.89 4.81
N TYR A 132 -4.05 -9.42 5.68
CA TYR A 132 -4.33 -10.04 6.97
C TYR A 132 -5.36 -11.17 6.86
N ASP A 133 -6.36 -11.02 6.01
CA ASP A 133 -7.39 -12.02 5.78
C ASP A 133 -6.88 -13.21 4.93
N GLY A 134 -5.75 -13.05 4.23
CA GLY A 134 -5.09 -14.09 3.44
C GLY A 134 -5.67 -14.28 2.04
N ASN A 135 -6.42 -13.28 1.54
CA ASN A 135 -7.06 -13.34 0.21
C ASN A 135 -6.09 -13.01 -0.95
N LYS A 136 -4.82 -12.73 -0.67
CA LYS A 136 -3.73 -12.35 -1.60
C LYS A 136 -3.89 -10.97 -2.25
N LYS A 137 -4.75 -10.14 -1.71
CA LYS A 137 -4.96 -8.76 -2.14
C LYS A 137 -4.84 -7.84 -0.94
N LEU A 138 -4.49 -6.58 -1.17
CA LEU A 138 -4.68 -5.52 -0.18
C LEU A 138 -6.05 -4.89 -0.45
N THR A 139 -6.90 -4.86 0.57
CA THR A 139 -8.27 -4.36 0.48
C THR A 139 -8.62 -3.52 1.70
N ASP A 140 -9.80 -2.96 1.75
CA ASP A 140 -10.36 -2.25 2.90
C ASP A 140 -10.77 -3.18 4.07
N ARG A 141 -10.65 -4.50 3.90
CA ARG A 141 -10.81 -5.49 4.98
C ARG A 141 -9.52 -5.74 5.74
N ASP A 142 -8.39 -5.37 5.14
CA ASP A 142 -7.09 -5.49 5.78
C ASP A 142 -6.86 -4.33 6.73
N PRO A 143 -6.15 -4.53 7.85
CA PRO A 143 -5.97 -3.52 8.84
C PRO A 143 -5.15 -2.34 8.33
N SER A 144 -5.65 -1.18 8.64
CA SER A 144 -5.01 0.11 8.40
C SER A 144 -3.92 0.37 9.44
N LYS A 145 -2.82 0.95 9.02
CA LYS A 145 -1.67 1.29 9.84
C LYS A 145 -1.36 2.78 9.76
N LEU A 146 -0.90 3.36 10.85
CA LEU A 146 -0.44 4.74 10.86
C LEU A 146 1.07 4.80 10.61
N TYR A 147 1.45 5.57 9.59
CA TYR A 147 2.83 5.86 9.22
C TYR A 147 3.08 7.35 9.29
N LEU A 148 4.35 7.73 9.39
CA LEU A 148 4.80 9.10 9.22
C LEU A 148 6.09 9.18 8.40
N SER A 149 6.32 10.34 7.79
CA SER A 149 7.60 10.76 7.22
C SER A 149 7.84 12.22 7.52
N ASN A 150 9.06 12.72 7.24
CA ASN A 150 9.25 14.15 7.15
C ASN A 150 8.59 14.72 5.89
N LEU A 151 8.60 16.03 5.71
CA LEU A 151 7.97 16.73 4.57
C LEU A 151 8.63 16.42 3.21
N GLU A 152 9.79 15.78 3.20
CA GLU A 152 10.48 15.32 1.99
C GLU A 152 10.19 13.84 1.66
N GLY A 153 9.31 13.18 2.41
CA GLY A 153 9.02 11.75 2.27
C GLY A 153 10.10 10.82 2.81
N LYS A 154 11.11 11.38 3.52
CA LYS A 154 12.18 10.59 4.13
C LYS A 154 11.82 10.16 5.54
N SER A 155 12.56 9.18 6.06
CA SER A 155 12.28 8.59 7.38
C SER A 155 10.85 8.03 7.46
N PHE A 156 10.39 7.44 6.36
CA PHE A 156 9.08 6.82 6.29
C PHE A 156 9.04 5.58 7.20
N ILE A 157 8.26 5.66 8.27
CA ILE A 157 8.17 4.63 9.31
C ILE A 157 6.73 4.39 9.74
N ARG A 158 6.42 3.15 10.09
CA ARG A 158 5.18 2.80 10.77
C ARG A 158 5.29 3.12 12.26
N ILE A 159 4.29 3.79 12.81
CA ILE A 159 4.21 4.18 14.22
C ILE A 159 3.12 3.44 15.00
N SER A 160 2.14 2.85 14.32
CA SER A 160 1.18 1.93 14.96
C SER A 160 1.79 0.54 15.14
N PRO A 161 1.40 -0.22 16.20
CA PRO A 161 1.91 -1.56 16.42
C PRO A 161 1.38 -2.57 15.39
N ASN A 162 2.02 -3.75 15.33
CA ASN A 162 1.53 -4.88 14.53
C ASN A 162 0.21 -5.42 15.07
N ASN A 163 -0.55 -6.11 14.22
CA ASN A 163 -1.77 -6.84 14.61
C ASN A 163 -2.88 -5.96 15.21
N TYR A 164 -2.91 -4.69 14.83
CA TYR A 164 -3.97 -3.75 15.16
C TYR A 164 -4.47 -3.07 13.89
N ASP A 165 -5.74 -2.72 13.87
CA ASP A 165 -6.31 -1.77 12.93
C ASP A 165 -6.34 -0.37 13.56
N VAL A 166 -6.03 0.67 12.79
CA VAL A 166 -6.11 2.06 13.24
C VAL A 166 -7.52 2.59 12.99
N SER A 167 -8.35 2.56 14.03
CA SER A 167 -9.73 3.08 13.96
C SER A 167 -9.75 4.60 13.89
N SER A 168 -8.97 5.26 14.74
CA SER A 168 -8.83 6.72 14.73
C SER A 168 -7.49 7.17 15.32
N TRP A 169 -7.13 8.40 15.01
CA TRP A 169 -5.98 9.04 15.63
C TRP A 169 -6.14 10.57 15.65
N LYS A 170 -5.44 11.22 16.57
CA LYS A 170 -5.40 12.68 16.70
C LYS A 170 -4.06 13.13 17.29
N ILE A 171 -3.74 14.40 17.08
CA ILE A 171 -2.50 15.01 17.57
C ILE A 171 -2.82 15.87 18.80
N ASP A 172 -1.98 15.73 19.81
CA ASP A 172 -1.89 16.63 20.96
C ASP A 172 -0.61 17.45 20.82
N ASP A 173 -0.72 18.62 20.20
CA ASP A 173 0.42 19.52 19.95
C ASP A 173 1.07 20.01 21.25
N LYS A 174 0.32 20.12 22.33
CA LYS A 174 0.85 20.57 23.63
C LYS A 174 1.89 19.61 24.20
N HIS A 175 1.72 18.32 23.96
CA HIS A 175 2.58 17.29 24.52
C HIS A 175 3.43 16.58 23.44
N ASP A 176 3.34 16.98 22.16
CA ASP A 176 3.96 16.36 20.99
C ASP A 176 3.61 14.86 20.88
N LEU A 177 2.34 14.54 21.10
CA LEU A 177 1.84 13.17 21.07
C LEU A 177 0.87 12.95 19.92
N ILE A 178 0.93 11.76 19.35
CA ILE A 178 -0.15 11.18 18.57
C ILE A 178 -0.90 10.22 19.47
N LEU A 179 -2.20 10.43 19.60
CA LEU A 179 -3.13 9.55 20.32
C LEU A 179 -3.77 8.64 19.29
N MET A 180 -3.78 7.33 19.52
CA MET A 180 -4.31 6.33 18.60
C MET A 180 -5.33 5.44 19.31
N ASP A 181 -6.49 5.26 18.68
CA ASP A 181 -7.51 4.28 19.04
C ASP A 181 -7.35 3.09 18.08
N LEU A 182 -6.94 1.96 18.61
CA LEU A 182 -6.58 0.79 17.83
C LEU A 182 -7.49 -0.39 18.18
N ILE A 183 -7.95 -1.10 17.16
CA ILE A 183 -8.74 -2.33 17.32
C ILE A 183 -7.78 -3.51 17.22
N LYS A 184 -7.89 -4.45 18.15
CA LYS A 184 -7.11 -5.69 18.17
C LYS A 184 -8.05 -6.86 17.87
N ASP A 185 -7.76 -7.63 16.82
CA ASP A 185 -8.47 -8.89 16.57
C ASP A 185 -8.31 -9.81 17.81
N THR A 186 -9.33 -9.87 18.65
CA THR A 186 -9.32 -10.60 19.92
C THR A 186 -10.06 -11.92 19.85
N ASN A 187 -10.93 -12.09 18.87
CA ASN A 187 -11.71 -13.30 18.65
C ASN A 187 -11.06 -14.24 17.60
N GLY A 188 -10.10 -13.73 16.78
CA GLY A 188 -9.32 -14.48 15.79
C GLY A 188 -10.07 -14.74 14.48
N ASP A 189 -11.14 -13.98 14.21
CA ASP A 189 -11.93 -14.14 12.99
C ASP A 189 -11.33 -13.40 11.77
N LYS A 190 -10.25 -12.64 11.99
CA LYS A 190 -9.52 -11.83 11.01
C LYS A 190 -10.31 -10.61 10.52
N GLU A 191 -11.32 -10.22 11.20
CA GLU A 191 -12.04 -8.98 11.03
C GLU A 191 -11.67 -8.03 12.18
N PHE A 192 -11.87 -6.72 11.99
CA PHE A 192 -11.65 -5.70 13.01
C PHE A 192 -12.94 -4.93 13.18
N ASP A 193 -13.79 -5.39 14.12
CA ASP A 193 -15.15 -4.89 14.28
C ASP A 193 -15.50 -4.57 15.75
N ASP A 194 -16.78 -4.33 16.04
CA ASP A 194 -17.29 -3.98 17.36
C ASP A 194 -17.26 -5.13 18.39
N LYS A 195 -16.94 -6.36 17.96
CA LYS A 195 -16.74 -7.52 18.86
C LYS A 195 -15.33 -7.55 19.43
N ASP A 196 -14.44 -6.71 18.91
CA ASP A 196 -13.04 -6.66 19.28
C ASP A 196 -12.72 -5.62 20.34
N GLU A 197 -11.58 -5.82 21.03
CA GLU A 197 -11.14 -4.86 22.05
C GLU A 197 -10.44 -3.64 21.42
N VAL A 198 -10.90 -2.44 21.83
CA VAL A 198 -10.21 -1.20 21.53
C VAL A 198 -9.10 -0.97 22.55
N GLU A 199 -7.90 -0.68 22.05
CA GLU A 199 -6.74 -0.31 22.85
C GLU A 199 -6.24 1.10 22.49
N TYR A 200 -5.80 1.85 23.50
CA TYR A 200 -5.33 3.21 23.35
C TYR A 200 -3.82 3.28 23.45
N PHE A 201 -3.20 3.96 22.48
CA PHE A 201 -1.74 4.15 22.41
C PHE A 201 -1.40 5.62 22.27
N THR A 202 -0.20 5.96 22.71
CA THR A 202 0.44 7.25 22.42
C THR A 202 1.76 7.02 21.74
N TYR A 203 2.05 7.86 20.74
CA TYR A 203 3.36 7.94 20.10
C TYR A 203 3.92 9.34 20.31
N ASN A 204 5.14 9.44 20.84
CA ASN A 204 5.78 10.73 21.09
C ASN A 204 6.63 11.14 19.88
N LEU A 205 6.28 12.26 19.26
CA LEU A 205 6.94 12.77 18.05
C LEU A 205 8.42 13.15 18.25
N LYS A 206 8.81 13.55 19.48
CA LYS A 206 10.19 13.92 19.80
C LYS A 206 11.09 12.70 20.01
N THR A 207 10.55 11.67 20.67
CA THR A 207 11.36 10.55 21.14
C THR A 207 11.15 9.27 20.33
N GLY A 208 10.10 9.20 19.51
CA GLY A 208 9.67 7.98 18.82
C GLY A 208 9.12 6.89 19.74
N ALA A 209 8.81 7.24 20.99
CA ALA A 209 8.34 6.25 21.96
C ALA A 209 6.86 5.95 21.77
N LEU A 210 6.56 4.66 21.55
CA LEU A 210 5.20 4.12 21.53
C LEU A 210 4.85 3.53 22.89
N LYS A 211 3.68 3.88 23.46
CA LYS A 211 3.22 3.39 24.76
C LYS A 211 1.73 3.10 24.74
N THR A 212 1.31 2.08 25.48
CA THR A 212 -0.11 1.88 25.82
C THR A 212 -0.55 2.89 26.87
N VAL A 213 -1.74 3.45 26.73
CA VAL A 213 -2.29 4.42 27.69
C VAL A 213 -2.70 3.71 29.00
N PHE A 214 -3.38 2.56 28.88
CA PHE A 214 -3.87 1.82 30.04
C PHE A 214 -3.10 0.52 30.22
N GLY A 215 -2.43 0.40 31.36
CA GLY A 215 -1.75 -0.84 31.75
C GLY A 215 -2.75 -1.93 32.15
N LYS A 216 -2.27 -3.19 32.15
CA LYS A 216 -3.11 -4.37 32.44
C LYS A 216 -3.88 -4.25 33.77
N ASN A 217 -3.21 -3.85 34.85
CA ASN A 217 -3.84 -3.75 36.19
C ASN A 217 -5.02 -2.77 36.20
N PHE A 218 -4.86 -1.63 35.53
CA PHE A 218 -5.92 -0.63 35.42
C PHE A 218 -7.09 -1.12 34.54
N LYS A 219 -6.81 -1.82 33.46
CA LYS A 219 -7.85 -2.47 32.64
C LYS A 219 -8.65 -3.52 33.47
N ASP A 220 -7.94 -4.32 34.29
CA ASP A 220 -8.57 -5.31 35.14
C ASP A 220 -9.46 -4.64 36.23
N GLU A 221 -9.01 -3.51 36.78
CA GLU A 221 -9.80 -2.70 37.70
C GLU A 221 -11.09 -2.18 37.05
N ILE A 222 -11.01 -1.60 35.86
CA ILE A 222 -12.17 -1.15 35.08
C ILE A 222 -13.16 -2.31 34.86
N LYS A 223 -12.66 -3.48 34.39
CA LYS A 223 -13.50 -4.68 34.17
C LYS A 223 -14.21 -5.14 35.45
N ASN A 224 -13.54 -5.07 36.60
CA ASN A 224 -14.14 -5.45 37.89
C ASN A 224 -15.17 -4.44 38.38
N LEU A 225 -14.97 -3.14 38.08
CA LEU A 225 -15.97 -2.12 38.41
C LEU A 225 -17.19 -2.24 37.47
N ALA A 226 -16.99 -2.46 36.21
CA ALA A 226 -18.08 -2.64 35.24
C ALA A 226 -19.02 -3.78 35.63
N LYS A 227 -18.50 -4.93 36.10
CA LYS A 227 -19.31 -6.06 36.59
C LYS A 227 -20.22 -5.73 37.77
N LYS A 228 -19.98 -4.63 38.49
CA LYS A 228 -20.83 -4.20 39.62
C LYS A 228 -21.93 -3.24 39.20
N VAL A 229 -21.80 -2.65 38.00
CA VAL A 229 -22.71 -1.61 37.48
C VAL A 229 -23.62 -2.17 36.39
N LEU A 230 -23.10 -3.12 35.59
CA LEU A 230 -23.80 -3.79 34.48
C LEU A 230 -24.28 -5.18 34.85
#